data_b1de7619049a7a24a7f53151c1fac3a4
#
_entry.id   b1de7619049a7a24a7f53151c1fac3a4
#
_cell.length_a   1.000
_cell.length_b   1.000
_cell.length_c   1.000
_cell.angle_alpha   90.00
_cell.angle_beta   90.00
_cell.angle_gamma   90.00
#
_symmetry.space_group_name_H-M   'P 1'
#
loop_
_entity.id
_entity.type
_entity.pdbx_description
1 polymer ?
#
loop_
_entity_poly.entity_id
_entity_poly.type
_entity_poly.pdbx_seq_one_letter_code
_entity_poly.pdbx_strand_id
1 'polypeptide(L)'
;NVLLFGAWSHEWDFYNKSILFLTWNSGKSYFAIPYDLDSTWNMLWNGSAIDDNLTDLSWINGSNNQNKLLHRLYDNFKPEIKAQWEKLRSGVWQTDKALDAFKQYIDSIPESAYEKDQQKWSDIPSAKITDYGQIQQSIIERGNAMDKFMDSL
;
A
#
# COMPACT_ATOMS: atom_id res chain seq x y z
N ASN A 1 4.39 10.99 2.72
CA ASN A 1 4.68 9.69 2.05
C ASN A 1 3.77 8.57 2.53
N VAL A 2 3.58 8.44 3.85
CA VAL A 2 2.86 7.30 4.46
C VAL A 2 1.40 7.25 4.02
N LEU A 3 0.68 8.39 4.02
CA LEU A 3 -0.68 8.48 3.48
C LEU A 3 -0.76 8.01 2.02
N LEU A 4 0.17 8.48 1.18
CA LEU A 4 0.23 8.13 -0.24
C LEU A 4 0.57 6.66 -0.45
N PHE A 5 1.44 6.09 0.40
CA PHE A 5 1.76 4.67 0.36
C PHE A 5 0.53 3.83 0.68
N GLY A 6 -0.16 4.10 1.79
CA GLY A 6 -1.38 3.37 2.17
C GLY A 6 -2.46 3.44 1.09
N ALA A 7 -2.63 4.61 0.46
CA ALA A 7 -3.57 4.79 -0.63
C ALA A 7 -3.21 3.98 -1.88
N TRP A 8 -1.94 4.01 -2.28
CA TRP A 8 -1.48 3.31 -3.48
C TRP A 8 -1.41 1.80 -3.28
N SER A 9 -0.86 1.35 -2.15
CA SER A 9 -0.76 -0.07 -1.84
C SER A 9 -2.12 -0.72 -1.54
N HIS A 10 -3.18 0.08 -1.41
CA HIS A 10 -4.50 -0.40 -1.02
C HIS A 10 -4.46 -1.17 0.30
N GLU A 11 -3.68 -0.67 1.27
CA GLU A 11 -3.54 -1.33 2.55
C GLU A 11 -4.83 -1.12 3.36
N TRP A 12 -5.57 -2.22 3.57
CA TRP A 12 -6.92 -2.24 4.13
C TRP A 12 -6.99 -1.66 5.56
N ASP A 13 -6.04 -2.05 6.38
CA ASP A 13 -6.01 -1.68 7.79
C ASP A 13 -5.22 -0.40 8.10
N PHE A 14 -4.62 0.22 7.08
CA PHE A 14 -3.70 1.34 7.22
C PHE A 14 -4.24 2.48 8.07
N TYR A 15 -5.50 2.86 7.85
CA TYR A 15 -6.13 3.97 8.54
C TYR A 15 -6.59 3.63 9.96
N ASN A 16 -6.66 2.36 10.29
CA ASN A 16 -7.18 1.89 11.58
C ASN A 16 -6.08 1.46 12.53
N LYS A 17 -5.16 0.60 12.08
CA LYS A 17 -4.16 -0.05 12.96
C LYS A 17 -2.78 -0.22 12.35
N SER A 18 -2.63 -0.25 11.04
CA SER A 18 -1.38 -0.62 10.37
C SER A 18 -0.42 0.56 10.18
N ILE A 19 -0.38 1.48 11.14
CA ILE A 19 0.55 2.61 11.18
C ILE A 19 1.13 2.80 12.59
N LEU A 20 2.44 2.85 12.68
CA LEU A 20 3.15 3.13 13.92
C LEU A 20 3.76 4.53 13.89
N PHE A 21 3.73 5.21 15.02
CA PHE A 21 4.38 6.50 15.20
C PHE A 21 5.55 6.33 16.16
N LEU A 22 6.76 6.56 15.66
CA LEU A 22 8.00 6.47 16.44
C LEU A 22 8.60 7.85 16.68
N THR A 23 9.23 8.02 17.83
CA THR A 23 9.98 9.22 18.17
C THR A 23 11.33 8.83 18.75
N TRP A 24 12.37 9.64 18.48
CA TRP A 24 13.71 9.45 19.05
C TRP A 24 14.17 10.65 19.89
N ASN A 25 13.36 11.71 19.96
CA ASN A 25 13.72 12.98 20.58
C ASN A 25 12.69 13.45 21.62
N SER A 26 12.22 12.52 22.44
CA SER A 26 11.26 12.76 23.52
C SER A 26 9.94 13.40 23.04
N GLY A 27 9.46 12.97 21.88
CA GLY A 27 8.17 13.41 21.34
C GLY A 27 8.18 14.74 20.59
N LYS A 28 9.36 15.30 20.28
CA LYS A 28 9.46 16.54 19.48
C LYS A 28 9.22 16.31 18.00
N SER A 29 9.55 15.13 17.51
CA SER A 29 9.32 14.70 16.12
C SER A 29 8.88 13.25 16.06
N TYR A 30 8.06 12.93 15.09
CA TYR A 30 7.53 11.58 14.89
C TYR A 30 7.77 11.12 13.46
N PHE A 31 8.10 9.84 13.32
CA PHE A 31 8.00 9.11 12.05
C PHE A 31 6.75 8.27 12.04
N ALA A 32 6.05 8.29 10.94
CA ALA A 32 5.01 7.33 10.67
C ALA A 32 5.61 6.18 9.83
N ILE A 33 5.38 4.95 10.25
CA ILE A 33 5.89 3.74 9.60
C ILE A 33 4.70 2.84 9.33
N PRO A 34 4.52 2.36 8.08
CA PRO A 34 3.57 1.29 7.78
C PRO A 34 3.97 0.03 8.53
N TYR A 35 2.97 -0.68 9.02
CA TYR A 35 3.15 -1.90 9.81
C TYR A 35 2.09 -2.93 9.39
N ASP A 36 2.42 -4.22 9.46
CA ASP A 36 1.48 -5.31 9.20
C ASP A 36 0.84 -5.20 7.79
N LEU A 37 1.68 -5.28 6.76
CA LEU A 37 1.29 -5.05 5.37
C LEU A 37 0.79 -6.32 4.65
N ASP A 38 0.22 -7.27 5.40
CA ASP A 38 -0.31 -8.53 4.86
C ASP A 38 -1.60 -8.34 4.04
N SER A 39 -2.25 -7.20 4.21
CA SER A 39 -3.48 -6.83 3.49
C SER A 39 -3.23 -5.65 2.53
N THR A 40 -2.30 -5.84 1.59
CA THR A 40 -1.92 -4.85 0.58
C THR A 40 -2.11 -5.37 -0.85
N TRP A 41 -2.00 -4.47 -1.82
CA TRP A 41 -2.05 -4.78 -3.26
C TRP A 41 -3.28 -5.59 -3.66
N ASN A 42 -4.42 -5.17 -3.12
CA ASN A 42 -5.74 -5.79 -3.32
C ASN A 42 -5.88 -7.21 -2.76
N MET A 43 -5.10 -7.56 -1.75
CA MET A 43 -5.18 -8.86 -1.10
C MET A 43 -5.40 -8.71 0.41
N LEU A 44 -6.37 -9.43 0.95
CA LEU A 44 -6.56 -9.60 2.38
C LEU A 44 -5.66 -10.72 2.92
N TRP A 45 -5.42 -10.72 4.22
CA TRP A 45 -4.68 -11.76 4.94
C TRP A 45 -5.17 -13.19 4.67
N ASN A 46 -6.45 -13.34 4.32
CA ASN A 46 -7.06 -14.65 4.01
C ASN A 46 -6.95 -15.03 2.53
N GLY A 47 -6.30 -14.20 1.71
CA GLY A 47 -6.10 -14.45 0.30
C GLY A 47 -7.25 -14.07 -0.62
N SER A 48 -8.31 -13.46 -0.11
CA SER A 48 -9.35 -12.88 -0.94
C SER A 48 -8.98 -11.48 -1.42
N ALA A 49 -9.60 -11.02 -2.50
CA ALA A 49 -9.46 -9.63 -2.93
C ALA A 49 -10.09 -8.69 -1.90
N ILE A 50 -9.47 -7.50 -1.72
CA ILE A 50 -10.00 -6.43 -0.86
C ILE A 50 -11.24 -5.83 -1.53
N ASP A 51 -11.12 -5.49 -2.80
CA ASP A 51 -12.16 -4.86 -3.60
C ASP A 51 -11.98 -5.27 -5.07
N ASP A 52 -13.10 -5.44 -5.77
CA ASP A 52 -13.11 -5.63 -7.22
C ASP A 52 -12.84 -4.30 -7.95
N ASN A 53 -13.02 -3.16 -7.28
CA ASN A 53 -12.78 -1.84 -7.82
C ASN A 53 -11.46 -1.22 -7.36
N LEU A 54 -10.37 -1.59 -8.01
CA LEU A 54 -9.04 -1.04 -7.74
C LEU A 54 -8.94 0.49 -7.95
N THR A 55 -9.91 1.10 -8.58
CA THR A 55 -9.93 2.54 -8.83
C THR A 55 -10.67 3.34 -7.74
N ASP A 56 -11.31 2.68 -6.79
CA ASP A 56 -11.96 3.38 -5.67
C ASP A 56 -10.92 3.94 -4.71
N LEU A 57 -10.90 5.26 -4.63
CA LEU A 57 -10.04 6.05 -3.73
C LEU A 57 -10.86 6.85 -2.72
N SER A 58 -12.14 6.58 -2.60
CA SER A 58 -13.07 7.33 -1.73
C SER A 58 -12.62 7.38 -0.26
N TRP A 59 -11.90 6.38 0.18
CA TRP A 59 -11.40 6.28 1.54
C TRP A 59 -10.15 7.16 1.83
N ILE A 60 -9.46 7.71 0.82
CA ILE A 60 -8.35 8.67 1.02
C ILE A 60 -8.83 9.94 1.69
N ASN A 61 -10.02 10.42 1.32
CA ASN A 61 -10.61 11.64 1.87
C ASN A 61 -11.21 11.48 3.28
N GLY A 62 -11.17 10.27 3.82
CA GLY A 62 -11.52 10.01 5.20
C GLY A 62 -13.02 9.96 5.52
N SER A 63 -13.92 9.91 4.53
CA SER A 63 -15.35 9.84 4.79
C SER A 63 -15.76 8.61 5.63
N ASN A 64 -14.99 7.52 5.53
CA ASN A 64 -15.11 6.32 6.35
C ASN A 64 -13.93 6.14 7.31
N ASN A 65 -13.04 7.10 7.38
CA ASN A 65 -11.76 6.99 8.05
C ASN A 65 -11.88 7.37 9.52
N GLN A 66 -11.60 6.45 10.41
CA GLN A 66 -11.57 6.70 11.84
C GLN A 66 -10.29 7.42 12.30
N ASN A 67 -9.25 7.51 11.44
CA ASN A 67 -8.00 8.17 11.77
C ASN A 67 -8.06 9.68 11.54
N LYS A 68 -8.44 10.41 12.61
CA LYS A 68 -8.56 11.87 12.57
C LYS A 68 -7.28 12.61 12.15
N LEU A 69 -6.11 12.04 12.40
CA LEU A 69 -4.84 12.65 11.98
C LEU A 69 -4.71 12.61 10.46
N LEU A 70 -4.89 11.43 9.84
CA LEU A 70 -4.77 11.27 8.40
C LEU A 70 -5.85 12.07 7.65
N HIS A 71 -7.06 12.09 8.18
CA HIS A 71 -8.13 12.92 7.65
C HIS A 71 -7.77 14.41 7.65
N ARG A 72 -7.28 14.94 8.77
CA ARG A 72 -6.83 16.34 8.86
C ARG A 72 -5.63 16.64 7.96
N LEU A 73 -4.71 15.70 7.81
CA LEU A 73 -3.60 15.84 6.86
C LEU A 73 -4.12 15.97 5.43
N TYR A 74 -5.05 15.11 5.04
CA TYR A 74 -5.66 15.19 3.73
C TYR A 74 -6.37 16.54 3.51
N ASP A 75 -7.21 16.96 4.44
CA ASP A 75 -8.01 18.18 4.29
C ASP A 75 -7.17 19.46 4.20
N ASN A 76 -6.06 19.52 4.94
CA ASN A 76 -5.30 20.75 5.10
C ASN A 76 -4.05 20.84 4.21
N PHE A 77 -3.62 19.73 3.57
CA PHE A 77 -2.36 19.66 2.84
C PHE A 77 -2.51 19.05 1.43
N LYS A 78 -3.65 19.30 0.77
CA LYS A 78 -3.91 18.77 -0.58
C LYS A 78 -2.83 19.16 -1.61
N PRO A 79 -2.39 20.44 -1.69
CA PRO A 79 -1.32 20.81 -2.62
C PRO A 79 -0.01 20.08 -2.36
N GLU A 80 0.37 19.91 -1.08
CA GLU A 80 1.60 19.22 -0.70
C GLU A 80 1.49 17.70 -0.96
N ILE A 81 0.31 17.12 -0.75
CA ILE A 81 0.02 15.72 -1.05
C ILE A 81 0.16 15.48 -2.56
N LYS A 82 -0.45 16.33 -3.39
CA LYS A 82 -0.32 16.28 -4.84
C LYS A 82 1.14 16.40 -5.29
N ALA A 83 1.84 17.44 -4.87
CA ALA A 83 3.24 17.65 -5.24
C ALA A 83 4.14 16.49 -4.80
N GLN A 84 3.89 15.91 -3.64
CA GLN A 84 4.64 14.76 -3.16
C GLN A 84 4.31 13.48 -3.96
N TRP A 85 3.06 13.29 -4.37
CA TRP A 85 2.68 12.21 -5.27
C TRP A 85 3.40 12.31 -6.61
N GLU A 86 3.32 13.46 -7.27
CA GLU A 86 3.99 13.73 -8.55
C GLU A 86 5.50 13.44 -8.47
N LYS A 87 6.15 13.90 -7.39
CA LYS A 87 7.56 13.62 -7.13
C LYS A 87 7.87 12.14 -7.00
N LEU A 88 7.03 11.37 -6.30
CA LEU A 88 7.22 9.94 -6.12
C LEU A 88 6.94 9.18 -7.43
N ARG A 89 5.89 9.54 -8.15
CA ARG A 89 5.50 8.93 -9.44
C ARG A 89 6.51 9.20 -10.55
N SER A 90 7.14 10.37 -10.57
CA SER A 90 8.24 10.65 -11.49
C SER A 90 9.59 10.05 -11.06
N GLY A 91 9.67 9.49 -9.88
CA GLY A 91 10.88 8.98 -9.24
C GLY A 91 10.82 7.47 -8.96
N VAL A 92 10.81 7.14 -7.67
CA VAL A 92 10.92 5.75 -7.17
C VAL A 92 9.63 4.95 -7.31
N TRP A 93 8.49 5.62 -7.51
CA TRP A 93 7.18 4.99 -7.68
C TRP A 93 6.70 4.99 -9.13
N GLN A 94 7.59 5.21 -10.10
CA GLN A 94 7.29 4.90 -11.50
C GLN A 94 6.84 3.45 -11.60
N THR A 95 5.83 3.20 -12.43
CA THR A 95 5.21 1.86 -12.52
C THR A 95 6.24 0.77 -12.84
N ASP A 96 7.09 0.98 -13.84
CA ASP A 96 8.17 0.07 -14.23
C ASP A 96 9.14 -0.20 -13.08
N LYS A 97 9.60 0.84 -12.39
CA LYS A 97 10.51 0.70 -11.26
C LYS A 97 9.89 -0.04 -10.08
N ALA A 98 8.61 0.20 -9.80
CA ALA A 98 7.91 -0.52 -8.75
C ALA A 98 7.76 -2.01 -9.10
N LEU A 99 7.37 -2.32 -10.34
CA LEU A 99 7.27 -3.69 -10.84
C LEU A 99 8.61 -4.40 -10.80
N ASP A 100 9.69 -3.74 -11.24
CA ASP A 100 11.05 -4.28 -11.19
C ASP A 100 11.51 -4.55 -9.76
N ALA A 101 11.23 -3.64 -8.82
CA ALA A 101 11.59 -3.83 -7.42
C ALA A 101 10.87 -5.04 -6.79
N PHE A 102 9.58 -5.21 -7.05
CA PHE A 102 8.82 -6.38 -6.61
C PHE A 102 9.36 -7.67 -7.25
N LYS A 103 9.59 -7.65 -8.55
CA LYS A 103 10.14 -8.81 -9.25
C LYS A 103 11.51 -9.21 -8.72
N GLN A 104 12.42 -8.27 -8.55
CA GLN A 104 13.75 -8.54 -7.97
C GLN A 104 13.65 -9.15 -6.57
N TYR A 105 12.72 -8.65 -5.74
CA TYR A 105 12.50 -9.21 -4.42
C TYR A 105 12.00 -10.65 -4.50
N ILE A 106 10.98 -10.92 -5.31
CA ILE A 106 10.41 -12.27 -5.50
C ILE A 106 11.48 -13.22 -6.06
N ASP A 107 12.21 -12.81 -7.08
CA ASP A 107 13.26 -13.62 -7.71
C ASP A 107 14.44 -13.89 -6.75
N SER A 108 14.60 -13.08 -5.69
CA SER A 108 15.64 -13.30 -4.68
C SER A 108 15.31 -14.42 -3.69
N ILE A 109 14.04 -14.86 -3.65
CA ILE A 109 13.59 -15.93 -2.76
C ILE A 109 13.62 -17.25 -3.52
N PRO A 110 14.41 -18.24 -3.05
CA PRO A 110 14.46 -19.54 -3.71
C PRO A 110 13.08 -20.23 -3.75
N GLU A 111 12.74 -20.83 -4.89
CA GLU A 111 11.48 -21.58 -5.06
C GLU A 111 11.27 -22.61 -3.94
N SER A 112 12.34 -23.30 -3.54
CA SER A 112 12.29 -24.27 -2.42
C SER A 112 11.90 -23.63 -1.07
N ALA A 113 12.06 -22.33 -0.90
CA ALA A 113 11.60 -21.65 0.32
C ALA A 113 10.08 -21.49 0.30
N TYR A 114 9.51 -21.12 -0.84
CA TYR A 114 8.05 -21.06 -1.03
C TYR A 114 7.41 -22.45 -0.85
N GLU A 115 7.98 -23.48 -1.48
CA GLU A 115 7.46 -24.85 -1.35
C GLU A 115 7.45 -25.31 0.12
N LYS A 116 8.53 -25.09 0.87
CA LYS A 116 8.61 -25.44 2.28
C LYS A 116 7.64 -24.65 3.14
N ASP A 117 7.46 -23.37 2.84
CA ASP A 117 6.50 -22.51 3.54
C ASP A 117 5.07 -23.02 3.33
N GLN A 118 4.69 -23.28 2.08
CA GLN A 118 3.38 -23.81 1.72
C GLN A 118 3.13 -25.19 2.32
N GLN A 119 4.14 -26.08 2.36
CA GLN A 119 4.02 -27.39 3.01
C GLN A 119 3.79 -27.26 4.50
N LYS A 120 4.51 -26.34 5.15
CA LYS A 120 4.43 -26.13 6.59
C LYS A 120 3.13 -25.45 7.01
N TRP A 121 2.64 -24.54 6.19
CA TRP A 121 1.50 -23.67 6.48
C TRP A 121 0.35 -23.84 5.47
N SER A 122 0.11 -25.07 5.04
CA SER A 122 -0.90 -25.41 4.02
C SER A 122 -2.32 -24.94 4.35
N ASP A 123 -2.62 -24.77 5.63
CA ASP A 123 -3.94 -24.37 6.11
C ASP A 123 -4.13 -22.86 6.20
N ILE A 124 -3.07 -22.08 5.96
CA ILE A 124 -3.15 -20.62 5.91
C ILE A 124 -3.71 -20.21 4.54
N PRO A 125 -4.84 -19.52 4.47
CA PRO A 125 -5.49 -19.18 3.19
C PRO A 125 -4.61 -18.42 2.21
N SER A 126 -3.78 -17.48 2.71
CA SER A 126 -2.84 -16.71 1.91
C SER A 126 -1.73 -17.53 1.25
N ALA A 127 -1.38 -18.69 1.81
CA ALA A 127 -0.40 -19.62 1.22
C ALA A 127 -0.85 -20.20 -0.13
N LYS A 128 -2.12 -20.09 -0.48
CA LYS A 128 -2.70 -20.56 -1.75
C LYS A 128 -2.54 -19.58 -2.90
N ILE A 129 -2.06 -18.36 -2.63
CA ILE A 129 -1.88 -17.33 -3.64
C ILE A 129 -0.47 -17.44 -4.19
N THR A 130 -0.39 -17.81 -5.46
CA THR A 130 0.87 -18.04 -6.18
C THR A 130 1.06 -17.11 -7.36
N ASP A 131 0.09 -16.20 -7.59
CA ASP A 131 0.08 -15.36 -8.77
C ASP A 131 0.58 -13.94 -8.49
N TYR A 132 1.76 -13.64 -9.02
CA TYR A 132 2.31 -12.27 -9.01
C TYR A 132 1.50 -11.29 -9.87
N GLY A 133 0.73 -11.79 -10.83
CA GLY A 133 -0.07 -10.95 -11.74
C GLY A 133 -1.04 -10.04 -11.00
N GLN A 134 -1.58 -10.46 -9.88
CA GLN A 134 -2.46 -9.66 -9.04
C GLN A 134 -1.74 -8.42 -8.46
N ILE A 135 -0.51 -8.60 -7.97
CA ILE A 135 0.30 -7.47 -7.46
C ILE A 135 0.61 -6.50 -8.60
N GLN A 136 0.99 -7.02 -9.78
CA GLN A 136 1.27 -6.20 -10.97
C GLN A 136 0.04 -5.38 -11.37
N GLN A 137 -1.12 -6.01 -11.46
CA GLN A 137 -2.37 -5.35 -11.79
C GLN A 137 -2.69 -4.24 -10.78
N SER A 138 -2.57 -4.53 -9.49
CA SER A 138 -2.83 -3.56 -8.42
C SER A 138 -1.88 -2.36 -8.49
N ILE A 139 -0.59 -2.55 -8.70
CA ILE A 139 0.40 -1.48 -8.86
C ILE A 139 0.01 -0.55 -10.02
N ILE A 140 -0.33 -1.14 -11.18
CA ILE A 140 -0.67 -0.39 -12.40
C ILE A 140 -1.98 0.37 -12.23
N GLU A 141 -3.06 -0.33 -11.88
CA GLU A 141 -4.40 0.26 -11.86
C GLU A 141 -4.56 1.29 -10.76
N ARG A 142 -4.06 1.00 -9.56
CA ARG A 142 -4.09 1.98 -8.48
C ARG A 142 -3.16 3.17 -8.73
N GLY A 143 -1.99 2.94 -9.34
CA GLY A 143 -1.12 4.04 -9.76
C GLY A 143 -1.84 5.01 -10.71
N ASN A 144 -2.49 4.47 -11.74
CA ASN A 144 -3.25 5.27 -12.71
C ASN A 144 -4.48 5.94 -12.07
N ALA A 145 -5.16 5.28 -11.12
CA ALA A 145 -6.28 5.87 -10.39
C ALA A 145 -5.82 7.02 -9.49
N MET A 146 -4.70 6.84 -8.80
CA MET A 146 -4.07 7.88 -7.98
C MET A 146 -3.62 9.08 -8.83
N ASP A 147 -3.05 8.86 -10.02
CA ASP A 147 -2.67 9.94 -10.92
C ASP A 147 -3.89 10.81 -11.27
N LYS A 148 -5.00 10.18 -11.71
CA LYS A 148 -6.25 10.89 -12.01
C LYS A 148 -6.86 11.60 -10.80
N PHE A 149 -6.81 10.96 -9.64
CA PHE A 149 -7.32 11.55 -8.40
C PHE A 149 -6.52 12.81 -8.02
N MET A 150 -5.20 12.75 -8.08
CA MET A 150 -4.32 13.88 -7.76
C MET A 150 -4.50 15.03 -8.76
N ASP A 151 -4.79 14.73 -10.03
CA ASP A 151 -5.11 15.76 -11.03
C ASP A 151 -6.40 16.51 -10.70
N SER A 152 -7.31 15.88 -9.98
CA SER A 152 -8.59 16.49 -9.56
C SER A 152 -8.51 17.32 -8.27
N LEU A 153 -7.39 17.29 -7.55
CA LEU A 153 -7.14 18.09 -6.35
C LEU A 153 -6.65 19.49 -6.69
#